data_571e30d18485974979e2650753275f19
#
_entry.id   571e30d18485974979e2650753275f19
#
_cell.length_a   1.000
_cell.length_b   1.000
_cell.length_c   1.000
_cell.angle_alpha   90.00
_cell.angle_beta   90.00
_cell.angle_gamma   90.00
#
_symmetry.space_group_name_H-M   'P 1'
#
loop_
_entity.id
_entity.type
_entity.pdbx_description
1 polymer ?
#
loop_
_entity_poly.entity_id
_entity_poly.type
_entity_poly.pdbx_seq_one_letter_code
_entity_poly.pdbx_strand_id
1 'polypeptide(L)'
;MIAFSALGNNQNFYESLLDHKIKVDEFISFPDHHKFSIIEIKNIIEKSKKKKLSIICTRKDYIKVPDQFKKKICKFNYSRKTCSI
;
A
#
# COMPACT_ATOMS: atom_id res chain seq x y z
N MET A 1 6.88 7.44 -2.93
CA MET A 1 5.68 6.92 -2.23
C MET A 1 6.06 5.85 -1.22
N ILE A 2 5.27 5.73 -0.18
CA ILE A 2 5.42 4.65 0.77
C ILE A 2 4.39 3.60 0.39
N ALA A 3 4.81 2.37 0.17
CA ALA A 3 3.91 1.29 -0.19
C ALA A 3 3.85 0.27 0.94
N PHE A 4 2.70 -0.32 1.18
CA PHE A 4 2.60 -1.39 2.17
C PHE A 4 1.61 -2.45 1.70
N SER A 5 1.78 -3.65 2.17
CA SER A 5 0.84 -4.72 1.84
C SER A 5 0.94 -5.85 2.84
N ALA A 6 -0.12 -6.63 2.95
CA ALA A 6 -0.15 -7.81 3.80
C ALA A 6 -0.64 -8.99 2.95
N LEU A 7 0.12 -9.26 1.88
CA LEU A 7 -0.20 -10.33 0.97
C LEU A 7 0.75 -11.50 1.17
N GLY A 8 0.35 -12.67 0.77
CA GLY A 8 1.24 -13.81 0.82
C GLY A 8 2.45 -13.63 -0.08
N ASN A 9 2.31 -12.82 -1.13
CA ASN A 9 3.43 -12.56 -2.02
C ASN A 9 3.58 -11.06 -2.21
N ASN A 10 4.21 -10.41 -1.24
CA ASN A 10 4.41 -8.97 -1.29
C ASN A 10 5.37 -8.56 -2.42
N GLN A 11 6.23 -9.45 -2.85
CA GLN A 11 7.17 -9.17 -3.93
C GLN A 11 6.42 -8.85 -5.23
N ASN A 12 5.35 -9.57 -5.52
CA ASN A 12 4.57 -9.31 -6.72
C ASN A 12 3.99 -7.91 -6.73
N PHE A 13 3.53 -7.45 -5.59
CA PHE A 13 2.98 -6.10 -5.49
C PHE A 13 4.08 -5.07 -5.73
N TYR A 14 5.23 -5.27 -5.13
CA TYR A 14 6.34 -4.34 -5.29
C TYR A 14 6.75 -4.26 -6.77
N GLU A 15 6.85 -5.41 -7.43
CA GLU A 15 7.24 -5.43 -8.84
C GLU A 15 6.18 -4.76 -9.72
N SER A 16 4.90 -4.92 -9.38
CA SER A 16 3.84 -4.27 -10.13
C SER A 16 3.94 -2.75 -10.02
N LEU A 17 4.31 -2.25 -8.85
CA LEU A 17 4.49 -0.82 -8.68
C LEU A 17 5.63 -0.30 -9.56
N LEU A 18 6.72 -1.05 -9.62
CA LEU A 18 7.84 -0.65 -10.46
C LEU A 18 7.47 -0.69 -11.94
N ASP A 19 6.67 -1.68 -12.35
CA ASP A 19 6.24 -1.79 -13.74
C ASP A 19 5.39 -0.59 -14.15
N HIS A 20 4.66 -0.01 -13.21
CA HIS A 20 3.84 1.16 -13.49
C HIS A 20 4.63 2.46 -13.27
N LYS A 21 5.94 2.34 -13.15
CA LYS A 21 6.84 3.49 -12.97
C LYS A 21 6.51 4.31 -11.73
N ILE A 22 6.02 3.65 -10.69
CA ILE A 22 5.75 4.30 -9.42
C ILE A 22 7.01 4.22 -8.58
N LYS A 23 7.50 5.37 -8.14
CA LYS A 23 8.70 5.41 -7.33
C LYS A 23 8.34 5.04 -5.89
N VAL A 24 8.93 3.96 -5.40
CA VAL A 24 8.69 3.50 -4.04
C VAL A 24 9.88 3.87 -3.19
N ASP A 25 9.70 4.82 -2.28
CA ASP A 25 10.78 5.24 -1.40
C ASP A 25 10.92 4.30 -0.22
N GLU A 26 9.83 3.70 0.22
CA GLU A 26 9.87 2.76 1.32
C GLU A 26 8.76 1.73 1.12
N PHE A 27 9.06 0.47 1.32
CA PHE A 27 8.08 -0.60 1.18
C PHE A 27 7.98 -1.33 2.51
N ILE A 28 6.77 -1.39 3.07
CA ILE A 28 6.52 -2.04 4.34
C ILE A 28 5.73 -3.30 4.08
N SER A 29 6.27 -4.46 4.42
CA SER A 29 5.55 -5.70 4.22
C SER A 29 5.06 -6.23 5.57
N PHE A 30 3.84 -6.72 5.57
CA PHE A 30 3.23 -7.31 6.76
C PHE A 30 2.95 -8.79 6.47
N PRO A 31 2.79 -9.60 7.51
CA PRO A 31 2.46 -11.00 7.31
C PRO A 31 1.11 -11.14 6.57
N ASP A 32 0.95 -12.24 5.85
CA ASP A 32 -0.28 -12.51 5.16
C ASP A 32 -1.45 -12.50 6.15
N HIS A 33 -2.56 -11.92 5.76
CA HIS A 33 -3.75 -11.79 6.59
C HIS A 33 -3.55 -10.94 7.85
N HIS A 34 -2.52 -10.10 7.86
CA HIS A 34 -2.29 -9.22 9.01
C HIS A 34 -3.45 -8.22 9.13
N LYS A 35 -3.90 -7.99 10.35
CA LYS A 35 -4.95 -7.01 10.59
C LYS A 35 -4.29 -5.71 11.01
N PHE A 36 -4.53 -4.65 10.27
CA PHE A 36 -3.89 -3.38 10.56
C PHE A 36 -4.55 -2.71 11.77
N SER A 37 -3.75 -2.33 12.73
CA SER A 37 -4.27 -1.62 13.87
C SER A 37 -4.25 -0.12 13.57
N ILE A 38 -5.00 0.65 14.35
CA ILE A 38 -5.03 2.08 14.16
C ILE A 38 -3.63 2.65 14.36
N ILE A 39 -2.89 2.13 15.33
CA ILE A 39 -1.54 2.62 15.62
C ILE A 39 -0.61 2.38 14.44
N GLU A 40 -0.69 1.21 13.80
CA GLU A 40 0.16 0.90 12.66
C GLU A 40 -0.12 1.84 11.51
N ILE A 41 -1.39 2.04 11.18
CA ILE A 41 -1.74 2.91 10.06
C ILE A 41 -1.38 4.37 10.39
N LYS A 42 -1.61 4.78 11.63
CA LYS A 42 -1.26 6.13 12.03
C LYS A 42 0.24 6.38 11.91
N ASN A 43 1.05 5.39 12.27
CA ASN A 43 2.50 5.52 12.16
C ASN A 43 2.93 5.68 10.70
N ILE A 44 2.31 4.92 9.80
CA ILE A 44 2.62 5.02 8.37
C ILE A 44 2.24 6.41 7.87
N ILE A 45 1.08 6.92 8.28
CA ILE A 45 0.63 8.23 7.85
C ILE A 45 1.56 9.32 8.37
N GLU A 46 1.99 9.22 9.62
CA GLU A 46 2.91 10.21 10.16
C GLU A 46 4.25 10.20 9.43
N LYS A 47 4.72 9.01 9.09
CA LYS A 47 5.96 8.90 8.34
C LYS A 47 5.81 9.55 6.96
N SER A 48 4.67 9.36 6.32
CA SER A 48 4.44 9.96 5.02
C SER A 48 4.40 11.48 5.11
N LYS A 49 3.83 12.01 6.18
CA LYS A 49 3.78 13.45 6.36
C LYS A 49 5.16 14.03 6.56
N LYS A 50 6.00 13.36 7.34
CA LYS A 50 7.34 13.86 7.59
C LYS A 50 8.16 13.90 6.32
N LYS A 51 7.98 12.90 5.45
CA LYS A 51 8.74 12.83 4.22
C LYS A 51 8.02 13.44 3.03
N LYS A 52 6.80 13.92 3.25
CA LYS A 52 5.97 14.49 2.18
C LYS A 52 5.77 13.50 1.06
N LEU A 53 5.50 12.25 1.42
CA LEU A 53 5.28 11.17 0.46
C LEU A 53 3.81 10.73 0.52
N SER A 54 3.33 10.16 -0.57
CA SER A 54 1.99 9.56 -0.58
C SER A 54 2.10 8.10 -0.15
N ILE A 55 0.98 7.53 0.24
CA ILE A 55 0.92 6.13 0.67
C ILE A 55 0.09 5.36 -0.34
N ILE A 56 0.53 4.15 -0.69
CA ILE A 56 -0.20 3.31 -1.63
C ILE A 56 -0.25 1.88 -1.11
N CYS A 57 -1.35 1.18 -1.33
CA CYS A 57 -1.50 -0.21 -0.93
C CYS A 57 -2.39 -0.93 -1.94
N THR A 58 -2.52 -2.25 -1.81
CA THR A 58 -3.36 -3.01 -2.72
C THR A 58 -4.82 -2.79 -2.37
N ARG A 59 -5.73 -3.17 -3.27
CA ARG A 59 -7.15 -3.08 -3.00
C ARG A 59 -7.54 -3.91 -1.79
N LYS A 60 -6.98 -5.11 -1.66
CA LYS A 60 -7.31 -5.98 -0.54
C LYS A 60 -6.91 -5.35 0.78
N ASP A 61 -5.75 -4.71 0.81
CA ASP A 61 -5.28 -4.08 2.03
C ASP A 61 -6.06 -2.80 2.31
N TYR A 62 -6.45 -2.10 1.27
CA TYR A 62 -7.20 -0.86 1.42
C TYR A 62 -8.52 -1.12 2.15
N ILE A 63 -9.18 -2.24 1.85
CA ILE A 63 -10.42 -2.58 2.50
C ILE A 63 -10.24 -2.78 4.00
N LYS A 64 -9.06 -3.24 4.40
CA LYS A 64 -8.78 -3.50 5.82
C LYS A 64 -8.40 -2.23 6.58
N VAL A 65 -8.14 -1.14 5.87
CA VAL A 65 -7.75 0.11 6.53
C VAL A 65 -9.00 0.75 7.15
N PRO A 66 -8.91 1.28 8.39
CA PRO A 66 -10.05 1.98 8.97
C PRO A 66 -10.50 3.14 8.09
N ASP A 67 -11.81 3.35 7.99
CA ASP A 67 -12.36 4.36 7.09
C ASP A 67 -11.77 5.75 7.34
N GLN A 68 -11.47 6.06 8.57
CA GLN A 68 -10.95 7.38 8.89
C GLN A 68 -9.60 7.68 8.24
N PHE A 69 -8.88 6.63 7.83
CA PHE A 69 -7.58 6.82 7.19
C PHE A 69 -7.60 6.61 5.69
N LYS A 70 -8.70 6.12 5.15
CA LYS A 70 -8.73 5.77 3.71
C LYS A 70 -8.49 6.95 2.81
N LYS A 71 -8.88 8.14 3.22
CA LYS A 71 -8.69 9.32 2.40
C LYS A 71 -7.22 9.67 2.22
N LYS A 72 -6.37 9.20 3.12
CA LYS A 72 -4.94 9.52 3.08
C LYS A 72 -4.12 8.45 2.38
N ILE A 73 -4.74 7.39 1.91
CA ILE A 73 -4.06 6.26 1.31
C ILE A 73 -4.59 6.02 -0.09
N CYS A 74 -3.68 5.80 -1.03
CA CYS A 74 -4.06 5.50 -2.41
C CYS A 74 -4.25 4.00 -2.60
N LYS A 75 -5.25 3.64 -3.38
CA LYS A 75 -5.52 2.25 -3.66
C LYS A 75 -4.94 1.91 -5.01
N PHE A 76 -4.09 0.89 -5.07
CA PHE A 76 -3.48 0.47 -6.33
C PHE A 76 -4.31 -0.66 -6.93
N ASN A 77 -4.79 -0.44 -8.14
CA ASN A 77 -5.67 -1.40 -8.78
C ASN A 77 -4.92 -2.17 -9.82
N TYR A 78 -3.91 -2.95 -9.40
CA TYR A 78 -3.03 -3.58 -10.36
C TYR A 78 -3.62 -4.79 -11.07
N SER A 79 -4.66 -5.35 -10.53
CA SER A 79 -5.19 -6.52 -11.16
C SER A 79 -5.77 -6.24 -12.52
N ARG A 80 -6.05 -5.01 -12.82
CA ARG A 80 -6.62 -4.75 -14.05
C ARG A 80 -5.74 -4.79 -15.13
N LYS A 81 -4.58 -4.48 -14.98
CA LYS A 81 -3.81 -4.36 -16.09
C LYS A 81 -3.69 -5.59 -16.83
N THR A 82 -3.90 -6.64 -16.19
CA THR A 82 -3.67 -7.81 -16.92
C THR A 82 -4.56 -7.91 -18.06
N CYS A 83 -5.66 -7.35 -17.98
CA CYS A 83 -6.48 -7.49 -19.05
C CYS A 83 -5.99 -6.97 -20.21
N SER A 84 -5.26 -6.20 -20.08
CA SER A 84 -4.92 -5.57 -21.19
C SER A 84 -4.26 -6.29 -22.03
N ILE A 85 -4.21 -6.90 -22.10
CA ILE A 85 -3.62 -7.31 -23.06
C ILE A 85 -3.66 -7.87 -23.58
#